data_ecd35404a7ce7692c01baf6bcf24ad85
#
_entry.id   ecd35404a7ce7692c01baf6bcf24ad85
#
_cell.length_a   1.000
_cell.length_b   1.000
_cell.length_c   1.000
_cell.angle_alpha   90.00
_cell.angle_beta   90.00
_cell.angle_gamma   90.00
#
_symmetry.space_group_name_H-M   'P 1'
#
loop_
_entity.id
_entity.type
_entity.pdbx_description
1 polymer ?
#
loop_
_entity_poly.entity_id
_entity_poly.type
_entity_poly.pdbx_seq_one_letter_code
_entity_poly.pdbx_strand_id
1 'polypeptide(L)'
;VNPAISAISALSALRNLRLRATSLAAGLLVLGPALLLWQWPRPQAQGLERLLPQMALLQSLPAAPTRPVPQLWQQRLGLPLARRVWRQQRRLWWQGWGRHGDAGAYLVVPLGRAELLPGVERPANSLLLNDLLVVAADPLSLKALQDQLSNVQRPLQGLDRRCLGLLESQQAVFWKPVGLGGLSGELAPLLLGYQEGCLALELDGAQLQFSGEATASPDPVGGPIRSEAVVPSGALVTDLLLELQGPSLQPLLQGYLSRQLVRESLAANYGIGPAQLDLLRQLPFRLQLRSIAAGPFRAGLTLQVQPGRHRQALAALLSELRPRLQQQGLEDAPPQWRAGASSSGVLPEATWRRDDGTLLGGWRWQLLPGQQPQLQLFLGPVPPRLSAPVPTAASALQLRMRPADMLAAGLLPPSLPTVVQQASQLQLATSAQKGPLSQLQGRLQLALRPPAR
;
A
#
# COMPACT_ATOMS: atom_id res chain seq x y z
N VAL A 1 7.22 -94.38 3.96
CA VAL A 1 7.81 -93.01 3.96
C VAL A 1 7.05 -92.17 2.96
N ASN A 2 6.28 -91.18 3.40
CA ASN A 2 5.26 -90.49 2.64
C ASN A 2 5.87 -89.23 1.96
N PRO A 3 5.99 -89.13 0.63
CA PRO A 3 6.62 -87.99 -0.06
C PRO A 3 5.82 -86.68 0.00
N ALA A 4 4.59 -86.73 0.56
CA ALA A 4 3.73 -85.55 0.63
C ALA A 4 4.13 -84.48 1.69
N ILE A 5 4.92 -84.81 2.70
CA ILE A 5 5.33 -83.93 3.77
C ILE A 5 6.50 -83.00 3.33
N SER A 6 7.31 -83.42 2.38
CA SER A 6 8.47 -82.69 1.90
C SER A 6 8.10 -81.51 0.98
N ALA A 7 6.95 -81.58 0.27
CA ALA A 7 6.50 -80.53 -0.65
C ALA A 7 5.88 -79.34 0.05
N ILE A 8 5.25 -79.48 1.22
CA ILE A 8 4.62 -78.42 1.98
C ILE A 8 5.67 -77.53 2.63
N SER A 9 6.80 -78.09 3.08
CA SER A 9 7.90 -77.32 3.68
C SER A 9 8.62 -76.43 2.64
N ALA A 10 8.73 -76.89 1.38
CA ALA A 10 9.36 -76.12 0.32
C ALA A 10 8.48 -74.93 -0.14
N LEU A 11 7.15 -75.09 -0.18
CA LEU A 11 6.20 -74.04 -0.54
C LEU A 11 6.10 -72.93 0.53
N SER A 12 6.22 -73.28 1.81
CA SER A 12 6.24 -72.30 2.91
C SER A 12 7.54 -71.50 2.91
N ALA A 13 8.68 -72.09 2.59
CA ALA A 13 9.96 -71.36 2.47
C ALA A 13 9.98 -70.46 1.26
N LEU A 14 9.44 -70.84 0.11
CA LEU A 14 9.30 -69.95 -1.07
C LEU A 14 8.30 -68.77 -0.84
N ARG A 15 7.24 -69.01 -0.10
CA ARG A 15 6.27 -67.96 0.27
C ARG A 15 6.89 -66.93 1.21
N ASN A 16 7.70 -67.39 2.16
CA ASN A 16 8.43 -66.48 3.08
C ASN A 16 9.54 -65.68 2.36
N LEU A 17 10.20 -66.30 1.35
CA LEU A 17 11.17 -65.57 0.52
C LEU A 17 10.50 -64.48 -0.35
N ARG A 18 9.33 -64.81 -0.94
CA ARG A 18 8.57 -63.82 -1.72
C ARG A 18 8.06 -62.65 -0.86
N LEU A 19 7.57 -62.94 0.36
CA LEU A 19 7.14 -61.93 1.31
C LEU A 19 8.30 -61.03 1.77
N ARG A 20 9.49 -61.60 1.96
CA ARG A 20 10.70 -60.82 2.30
C ARG A 20 11.20 -59.97 1.11
N ALA A 21 11.15 -60.51 -0.11
CA ALA A 21 11.53 -59.77 -1.31
C ALA A 21 10.56 -58.61 -1.63
N THR A 22 9.26 -58.81 -1.46
CA THR A 22 8.26 -57.76 -1.64
C THR A 22 8.36 -56.67 -0.56
N SER A 23 8.66 -57.06 0.69
CA SER A 23 8.89 -56.09 1.78
C SER A 23 10.17 -55.27 1.57
N LEU A 24 11.25 -55.89 1.07
CA LEU A 24 12.48 -55.22 0.69
C LEU A 24 12.28 -54.30 -0.51
N ALA A 25 11.53 -54.74 -1.53
CA ALA A 25 11.20 -53.92 -2.68
C ALA A 25 10.29 -52.72 -2.30
N ALA A 26 9.31 -52.95 -1.43
CA ALA A 26 8.46 -51.86 -0.90
C ALA A 26 9.27 -50.88 -0.02
N GLY A 27 10.18 -51.39 0.79
CA GLY A 27 11.11 -50.58 1.57
C GLY A 27 12.03 -49.74 0.69
N LEU A 28 12.60 -50.29 -0.38
CA LEU A 28 13.44 -49.58 -1.35
C LEU A 28 12.63 -48.55 -2.16
N LEU A 29 11.38 -48.86 -2.53
CA LEU A 29 10.49 -47.94 -3.25
C LEU A 29 10.07 -46.71 -2.40
N VAL A 30 9.97 -46.88 -1.09
CA VAL A 30 9.60 -45.77 -0.18
C VAL A 30 10.82 -45.06 0.40
N LEU A 31 11.83 -45.81 0.86
CA LEU A 31 13.03 -45.25 1.47
C LEU A 31 14.00 -44.68 0.44
N GLY A 32 14.09 -45.24 -0.75
CA GLY A 32 14.95 -44.74 -1.82
C GLY A 32 14.61 -43.31 -2.25
N PRO A 33 13.36 -43.03 -2.64
CA PRO A 33 12.94 -41.65 -2.91
C PRO A 33 13.04 -40.69 -1.70
N ALA A 34 12.74 -41.22 -0.50
CA ALA A 34 12.84 -40.42 0.73
C ALA A 34 14.30 -40.03 1.04
N LEU A 35 15.25 -40.96 0.86
CA LEU A 35 16.68 -40.69 1.02
C LEU A 35 17.21 -39.75 -0.09
N LEU A 36 16.77 -39.93 -1.34
CA LEU A 36 17.11 -39.04 -2.44
C LEU A 36 16.56 -37.64 -2.19
N LEU A 37 15.32 -37.50 -1.72
CA LEU A 37 14.73 -36.21 -1.36
C LEU A 37 15.41 -35.55 -0.15
N TRP A 38 15.94 -36.38 0.76
CA TRP A 38 16.68 -35.88 1.92
C TRP A 38 18.10 -35.38 1.56
N GLN A 39 18.76 -36.06 0.62
CA GLN A 39 20.07 -35.66 0.11
C GLN A 39 20.03 -34.57 -0.96
N TRP A 40 18.83 -34.27 -1.52
CA TRP A 40 18.69 -33.20 -2.50
C TRP A 40 18.98 -31.85 -1.83
N PRO A 41 19.99 -31.11 -2.31
CA PRO A 41 20.29 -29.80 -1.73
C PRO A 41 19.04 -28.92 -1.86
N ARG A 42 18.46 -28.54 -0.74
CA ARG A 42 17.31 -27.64 -0.74
C ARG A 42 17.76 -26.31 -1.34
N PRO A 43 17.04 -25.78 -2.34
CA PRO A 43 17.37 -24.49 -2.90
C PRO A 43 17.37 -23.45 -1.77
N GLN A 44 18.46 -22.73 -1.64
CA GLN A 44 18.63 -21.66 -0.66
C GLN A 44 18.52 -20.33 -1.37
N ALA A 45 17.88 -19.35 -0.72
CA ALA A 45 17.83 -17.99 -1.20
C ALA A 45 19.25 -17.41 -1.33
N GLN A 46 19.52 -16.69 -2.40
CA GLN A 46 20.84 -16.11 -2.71
C GLN A 46 20.73 -14.61 -3.01
N GLY A 47 21.79 -13.87 -2.77
CA GLY A 47 21.90 -12.47 -3.16
C GLY A 47 20.71 -11.62 -2.68
N LEU A 48 20.04 -10.95 -3.60
CA LEU A 48 18.90 -10.08 -3.32
C LEU A 48 17.69 -10.83 -2.74
N GLU A 49 17.48 -12.09 -3.16
CA GLU A 49 16.42 -12.95 -2.61
C GLU A 49 16.55 -13.16 -1.11
N ARG A 50 17.80 -13.24 -0.60
CA ARG A 50 18.09 -13.37 0.82
C ARG A 50 17.92 -12.04 1.58
N LEU A 51 18.18 -10.93 0.90
CA LEU A 51 18.14 -9.60 1.49
C LEU A 51 16.70 -9.06 1.60
N LEU A 52 15.85 -9.26 0.57
CA LEU A 52 14.51 -8.69 0.47
C LEU A 52 13.64 -8.89 1.72
N PRO A 53 13.56 -10.09 2.34
CA PRO A 53 12.76 -10.30 3.53
C PRO A 53 13.19 -9.45 4.73
N GLN A 54 14.43 -8.96 4.76
CA GLN A 54 14.98 -8.16 5.87
C GLN A 54 14.76 -6.66 5.68
N MET A 55 14.29 -6.25 4.51
CA MET A 55 14.05 -4.85 4.20
C MET A 55 12.60 -4.44 4.52
N ALA A 56 12.44 -3.28 5.12
CA ALA A 56 11.17 -2.59 5.24
C ALA A 56 10.83 -1.84 3.96
N LEU A 57 11.86 -1.32 3.29
CA LEU A 57 11.78 -0.64 2.01
C LEU A 57 13.02 -0.99 1.19
N LEU A 58 12.84 -1.30 -0.09
CA LEU A 58 13.92 -1.53 -1.03
C LEU A 58 13.59 -0.91 -2.37
N GLN A 59 14.49 -0.10 -2.89
CA GLN A 59 14.35 0.57 -4.18
C GLN A 59 15.48 0.16 -5.11
N SER A 60 15.16 -0.26 -6.33
CA SER A 60 16.13 -0.44 -7.41
C SER A 60 16.27 0.84 -8.24
N LEU A 61 17.50 1.14 -8.61
CA LEU A 61 17.87 2.35 -9.33
C LEU A 61 18.78 2.00 -10.51
N PRO A 62 18.54 2.54 -11.71
CA PRO A 62 19.43 2.31 -12.85
C PRO A 62 20.76 3.00 -12.64
N ALA A 63 21.84 2.32 -13.02
CA ALA A 63 23.14 2.95 -13.07
C ALA A 63 23.20 3.99 -14.18
N ALA A 64 23.73 5.16 -13.88
CA ALA A 64 23.95 6.25 -14.84
C ALA A 64 25.39 6.78 -14.67
N PRO A 65 26.40 6.05 -15.14
CA PRO A 65 27.81 6.36 -14.88
C PRO A 65 28.30 7.69 -15.45
N THR A 66 27.55 8.28 -16.39
CA THR A 66 27.75 9.63 -16.92
C THR A 66 27.27 10.74 -15.98
N ARG A 67 26.42 10.40 -15.01
CA ARG A 67 25.92 11.35 -14.00
C ARG A 67 26.85 11.41 -12.79
N PRO A 68 26.79 12.48 -12.00
CA PRO A 68 27.50 12.56 -10.73
C PRO A 68 27.18 11.37 -9.82
N VAL A 69 28.19 10.94 -9.05
CA VAL A 69 28.03 9.86 -8.06
C VAL A 69 26.94 10.22 -7.06
N PRO A 70 25.94 9.35 -6.82
CA PRO A 70 24.89 9.61 -5.85
C PRO A 70 25.44 9.85 -4.42
N GLN A 71 24.79 10.71 -3.65
CA GLN A 71 25.21 11.05 -2.31
C GLN A 71 25.35 9.83 -1.40
N LEU A 72 24.42 8.88 -1.48
CA LEU A 72 24.48 7.64 -0.70
C LEU A 72 25.78 6.86 -0.97
N TRP A 73 26.21 6.76 -2.23
CA TRP A 73 27.47 6.10 -2.58
C TRP A 73 28.67 6.80 -1.97
N GLN A 74 28.70 8.13 -2.01
CA GLN A 74 29.79 8.91 -1.41
C GLN A 74 29.84 8.72 0.10
N GLN A 75 28.70 8.70 0.77
CA GLN A 75 28.59 8.50 2.22
C GLN A 75 28.99 7.08 2.66
N ARG A 76 28.70 6.06 1.85
CA ARG A 76 28.95 4.65 2.20
C ARG A 76 30.31 4.13 1.80
N LEU A 77 30.84 4.56 0.67
CA LEU A 77 32.09 4.06 0.10
C LEU A 77 33.25 5.05 0.23
N GLY A 78 32.97 6.30 0.60
CA GLY A 78 33.93 7.39 0.43
C GLY A 78 34.06 7.80 -1.05
N LEU A 79 34.39 9.07 -1.29
CA LEU A 79 34.40 9.66 -2.63
C LEU A 79 35.32 8.94 -3.65
N PRO A 80 36.58 8.54 -3.29
CA PRO A 80 37.46 7.89 -4.26
C PRO A 80 36.95 6.54 -4.75
N LEU A 81 36.54 5.67 -3.82
CA LEU A 81 36.02 4.33 -4.15
C LEU A 81 34.66 4.43 -4.85
N ALA A 82 33.78 5.30 -4.37
CA ALA A 82 32.46 5.54 -4.98
C ALA A 82 32.59 5.97 -6.44
N ARG A 83 33.52 6.89 -6.78
CA ARG A 83 33.76 7.32 -8.17
C ARG A 83 34.28 6.18 -9.05
N ARG A 84 35.18 5.35 -8.51
CA ARG A 84 35.73 4.23 -9.26
C ARG A 84 34.68 3.20 -9.60
N VAL A 85 33.93 2.72 -8.60
CA VAL A 85 32.89 1.70 -8.77
C VAL A 85 31.73 2.24 -9.60
N TRP A 86 31.32 3.50 -9.38
CA TRP A 86 30.24 4.13 -10.13
C TRP A 86 30.49 4.19 -11.64
N ARG A 87 31.69 4.53 -12.07
CA ARG A 87 32.05 4.59 -13.50
C ARG A 87 31.96 3.24 -14.19
N GLN A 88 32.17 2.16 -13.47
CA GLN A 88 32.11 0.80 -13.99
C GLN A 88 30.70 0.19 -13.89
N GLN A 89 29.82 0.78 -13.08
CA GLN A 89 28.50 0.25 -12.85
C GLN A 89 27.63 0.31 -14.12
N ARG A 90 27.09 -0.85 -14.53
CA ARG A 90 26.21 -1.00 -15.69
C ARG A 90 24.86 -1.62 -15.34
N ARG A 91 24.74 -2.16 -14.13
CA ARG A 91 23.56 -2.85 -13.63
C ARG A 91 22.74 -1.96 -12.71
N LEU A 92 21.57 -2.43 -12.33
CA LEU A 92 20.81 -1.83 -11.23
C LEU A 92 21.65 -1.89 -9.94
N TRP A 93 21.41 -0.93 -9.08
CA TRP A 93 21.87 -0.92 -7.69
C TRP A 93 20.69 -0.63 -6.79
N TRP A 94 20.77 -0.95 -5.51
CA TRP A 94 19.63 -0.83 -4.62
C TRP A 94 19.96 0.04 -3.42
N GLN A 95 18.92 0.72 -2.95
CA GLN A 95 18.88 1.46 -1.69
C GLN A 95 17.82 0.84 -0.82
N GLY A 96 18.15 0.45 0.40
CA GLY A 96 17.25 -0.26 1.30
C GLY A 96 17.23 0.29 2.70
N TRP A 97 16.15 0.08 3.43
CA TRP A 97 16.01 0.35 4.85
C TRP A 97 15.56 -0.91 5.55
N GLY A 98 16.22 -1.23 6.66
CA GLY A 98 15.94 -2.41 7.46
C GLY A 98 14.62 -2.34 8.22
N ARG A 99 14.17 -3.48 8.74
CA ARG A 99 12.90 -3.60 9.45
C ARG A 99 12.81 -2.84 10.77
N HIS A 100 13.93 -2.55 11.40
CA HIS A 100 14.00 -1.99 12.75
C HIS A 100 14.17 -0.46 12.78
N GLY A 101 13.92 0.22 11.65
CA GLY A 101 14.06 1.68 11.57
C GLY A 101 15.51 2.13 11.68
N ASP A 102 16.41 1.35 11.10
CA ASP A 102 17.84 1.65 11.06
C ASP A 102 18.09 3.11 10.65
N ALA A 103 19.03 3.76 11.30
CA ALA A 103 19.29 5.19 11.18
C ALA A 103 19.80 5.65 9.79
N GLY A 104 19.81 4.77 8.80
CA GLY A 104 20.23 5.12 7.45
C GLY A 104 19.99 4.02 6.42
N ALA A 105 19.97 4.43 5.17
CA ALA A 105 19.80 3.50 4.07
C ALA A 105 21.06 2.62 3.89
N TYR A 106 20.83 1.35 3.62
CA TYR A 106 21.85 0.45 3.08
C TYR A 106 22.08 0.77 1.60
N LEU A 107 23.34 0.73 1.19
CA LEU A 107 23.73 0.71 -0.22
C LEU A 107 23.98 -0.73 -0.63
N VAL A 108 23.33 -1.20 -1.69
CA VAL A 108 23.53 -2.54 -2.24
C VAL A 108 23.99 -2.42 -3.69
N VAL A 109 25.16 -2.97 -3.96
CA VAL A 109 25.83 -2.85 -5.27
C VAL A 109 26.15 -4.23 -5.80
N PRO A 110 25.75 -4.59 -7.03
CA PRO A 110 26.17 -5.83 -7.64
C PRO A 110 27.66 -5.74 -8.00
N LEU A 111 28.44 -6.69 -7.53
CA LEU A 111 29.85 -6.84 -7.89
C LEU A 111 29.96 -7.97 -8.89
N GLY A 112 30.58 -7.70 -10.05
CA GLY A 112 31.01 -8.75 -10.96
C GLY A 112 32.12 -9.61 -10.32
N ARG A 113 32.30 -10.84 -10.77
CA ARG A 113 33.35 -11.75 -10.24
C ARG A 113 34.77 -11.18 -10.30
N ALA A 114 35.00 -10.15 -11.10
CA ALA A 114 36.31 -9.49 -11.28
C ALA A 114 36.44 -8.17 -10.51
N GLU A 115 35.43 -7.67 -9.83
CA GLU A 115 35.38 -6.28 -9.33
C GLU A 115 35.84 -6.09 -7.87
N LEU A 116 36.13 -7.15 -7.14
CA LEU A 116 36.93 -7.04 -5.94
C LEU A 116 38.39 -6.88 -6.42
N LEU A 117 38.71 -5.64 -6.77
CA LEU A 117 40.06 -5.27 -7.21
C LEU A 117 41.08 -5.74 -6.16
N PRO A 118 42.15 -6.46 -6.57
CA PRO A 118 43.22 -6.78 -5.66
C PRO A 118 43.77 -5.49 -5.03
N GLY A 119 43.78 -5.41 -3.68
CA GLY A 119 44.31 -4.25 -2.96
C GLY A 119 43.29 -3.16 -2.58
N VAL A 120 41.98 -3.33 -2.83
CA VAL A 120 40.97 -2.44 -2.28
C VAL A 120 40.46 -3.00 -0.95
N GLU A 121 40.73 -2.29 0.14
CA GLU A 121 40.17 -2.60 1.44
C GLU A 121 38.65 -2.48 1.39
N ARG A 122 37.97 -3.47 1.93
CA ARG A 122 36.51 -3.43 2.05
C ARG A 122 36.09 -2.29 2.98
N PRO A 123 35.03 -1.55 2.67
CA PRO A 123 34.48 -0.59 3.62
C PRO A 123 34.19 -1.26 4.98
N ALA A 124 34.53 -0.59 6.08
CA ALA A 124 34.43 -1.17 7.43
C ALA A 124 33.04 -1.72 7.78
N ASN A 125 31.96 -1.07 7.26
CA ASN A 125 30.59 -1.44 7.54
C ASN A 125 29.96 -2.20 6.35
N SER A 126 30.69 -3.15 5.75
CA SER A 126 30.21 -3.87 4.57
C SER A 126 30.12 -5.38 4.77
N LEU A 127 29.17 -5.99 4.08
CA LEU A 127 28.95 -7.42 3.98
C LEU A 127 28.94 -7.83 2.51
N LEU A 128 29.60 -8.92 2.19
CA LEU A 128 29.48 -9.56 0.88
C LEU A 128 28.40 -10.66 0.98
N LEU A 129 27.36 -10.52 0.17
CA LEU A 129 26.26 -11.46 0.08
C LEU A 129 26.19 -12.01 -1.35
N ASN A 130 26.83 -13.16 -1.58
CA ASN A 130 27.05 -13.72 -2.93
C ASN A 130 27.80 -12.72 -3.83
N ASP A 131 27.15 -12.17 -4.85
CA ASP A 131 27.67 -11.18 -5.78
C ASP A 131 27.29 -9.73 -5.42
N LEU A 132 26.69 -9.51 -4.24
CA LEU A 132 26.26 -8.19 -3.77
C LEU A 132 27.15 -7.68 -2.66
N LEU A 133 27.60 -6.46 -2.78
CA LEU A 133 28.20 -5.68 -1.69
C LEU A 133 27.10 -4.88 -0.99
N VAL A 134 26.85 -5.18 0.27
CA VAL A 134 25.90 -4.44 1.12
C VAL A 134 26.70 -3.58 2.08
N VAL A 135 26.47 -2.26 2.06
CA VAL A 135 27.17 -1.29 2.93
C VAL A 135 26.15 -0.60 3.83
N ALA A 136 26.30 -0.80 5.13
CA ALA A 136 25.46 -0.19 6.16
C ALA A 136 25.91 1.24 6.49
N ALA A 137 25.04 1.96 7.21
CA ALA A 137 25.33 3.30 7.72
C ALA A 137 26.42 3.26 8.82
N ASP A 138 26.33 2.26 9.67
CA ASP A 138 27.12 2.10 10.89
C ASP A 138 27.29 0.62 11.26
N PRO A 139 28.22 0.28 12.20
CA PRO A 139 28.48 -1.10 12.59
C PRO A 139 27.29 -1.81 13.25
N LEU A 140 26.42 -1.10 13.96
CA LEU A 140 25.25 -1.69 14.64
C LEU A 140 24.21 -2.14 13.61
N SER A 141 23.92 -1.29 12.63
CA SER A 141 23.04 -1.64 11.49
C SER A 141 23.60 -2.84 10.71
N LEU A 142 24.92 -2.91 10.50
CA LEU A 142 25.56 -4.06 9.85
C LEU A 142 25.37 -5.34 10.66
N LYS A 143 25.62 -5.29 11.97
CA LYS A 143 25.47 -6.43 12.86
C LYS A 143 24.02 -6.91 12.90
N ALA A 144 23.07 -6.00 13.04
CA ALA A 144 21.66 -6.33 13.02
C ALA A 144 21.25 -7.07 11.74
N LEU A 145 21.73 -6.60 10.58
CA LEU A 145 21.52 -7.27 9.31
C LEU A 145 22.17 -8.65 9.24
N GLN A 146 23.43 -8.79 9.72
CA GLN A 146 24.14 -10.07 9.78
C GLN A 146 23.40 -11.09 10.64
N ASP A 147 22.92 -10.69 11.81
CA ASP A 147 22.15 -11.55 12.73
C ASP A 147 20.86 -12.03 12.06
N GLN A 148 20.17 -11.18 11.31
CA GLN A 148 18.97 -11.54 10.54
C GLN A 148 19.28 -12.50 9.38
N LEU A 149 20.43 -12.34 8.73
CA LEU A 149 20.86 -13.17 7.61
C LEU A 149 21.50 -14.51 8.04
N SER A 150 21.80 -14.70 9.33
CA SER A 150 22.41 -15.93 9.84
C SER A 150 21.51 -17.15 9.69
N ASN A 151 20.18 -16.97 9.69
CA ASN A 151 19.24 -18.04 9.51
C ASN A 151 19.13 -18.47 8.04
N VAL A 152 19.05 -19.78 7.81
CA VAL A 152 18.81 -20.34 6.48
C VAL A 152 17.42 -19.90 5.99
N GLN A 153 17.41 -19.19 4.88
CA GLN A 153 16.17 -18.68 4.29
C GLN A 153 15.71 -19.57 3.15
N ARG A 154 14.41 -19.82 3.12
CA ARG A 154 13.76 -20.51 2.01
C ARG A 154 13.62 -19.55 0.83
N PRO A 155 13.58 -20.08 -0.42
CA PRO A 155 13.28 -19.27 -1.60
C PRO A 155 11.95 -18.54 -1.43
N LEU A 156 11.90 -17.33 -1.96
CA LEU A 156 10.71 -16.48 -1.92
C LEU A 156 9.58 -17.06 -2.75
N GLN A 157 8.36 -16.82 -2.32
CA GLN A 157 7.15 -17.29 -2.99
C GLN A 157 6.14 -16.13 -3.14
N GLY A 158 5.14 -16.34 -4.00
CA GLY A 158 4.01 -15.43 -4.14
C GLY A 158 4.43 -14.00 -4.53
N LEU A 159 3.98 -13.01 -3.76
CA LEU A 159 4.23 -11.59 -4.01
C LEU A 159 5.72 -11.25 -3.93
N ASP A 160 6.42 -11.72 -2.88
CA ASP A 160 7.85 -11.44 -2.68
C ASP A 160 8.70 -11.88 -3.88
N ARG A 161 8.40 -13.05 -4.48
CA ARG A 161 9.11 -13.51 -5.67
C ARG A 161 8.85 -12.63 -6.90
N ARG A 162 7.61 -12.16 -7.08
CA ARG A 162 7.30 -11.23 -8.19
C ARG A 162 7.98 -9.87 -7.98
N CYS A 163 7.96 -9.37 -6.74
CA CYS A 163 8.66 -8.15 -6.37
C CYS A 163 10.17 -8.26 -6.58
N LEU A 164 10.77 -9.40 -6.23
CA LEU A 164 12.18 -9.66 -6.53
C LEU A 164 12.47 -9.54 -8.03
N GLY A 165 11.65 -10.18 -8.87
CA GLY A 165 11.80 -10.10 -10.33
C GLY A 165 11.73 -8.66 -10.87
N LEU A 166 10.85 -7.81 -10.32
CA LEU A 166 10.79 -6.40 -10.67
C LEU A 166 12.05 -5.63 -10.24
N LEU A 167 12.52 -5.85 -9.01
CA LEU A 167 13.71 -5.18 -8.46
C LEU A 167 15.00 -5.57 -9.18
N GLU A 168 15.07 -6.77 -9.75
CA GLU A 168 16.23 -7.25 -10.51
C GLU A 168 16.23 -6.82 -11.98
N SER A 169 15.05 -6.55 -12.55
CA SER A 169 14.90 -6.27 -13.98
C SER A 169 14.78 -4.79 -14.32
N GLN A 170 14.24 -3.96 -13.43
CA GLN A 170 13.94 -2.56 -13.73
C GLN A 170 13.93 -1.68 -12.48
N GLN A 171 13.74 -0.39 -12.67
CA GLN A 171 13.53 0.52 -11.55
C GLN A 171 12.21 0.20 -10.87
N ALA A 172 12.27 -0.12 -9.59
CA ALA A 172 11.12 -0.54 -8.80
C ALA A 172 11.29 -0.17 -7.32
N VAL A 173 10.19 -0.22 -6.59
CA VAL A 173 10.16 -0.05 -5.14
C VAL A 173 9.36 -1.19 -4.52
N PHE A 174 9.90 -1.77 -3.46
CA PHE A 174 9.25 -2.74 -2.60
C PHE A 174 9.07 -2.15 -1.22
N TRP A 175 7.94 -2.43 -0.56
CA TRP A 175 7.70 -1.98 0.81
C TRP A 175 6.99 -3.04 1.65
N LYS A 176 7.19 -2.92 2.96
CA LYS A 176 6.46 -3.58 4.04
C LYS A 176 5.80 -2.53 4.94
N PRO A 177 4.90 -2.91 5.87
CA PRO A 177 4.12 -1.96 6.67
C PRO A 177 4.97 -0.91 7.38
N VAL A 178 6.11 -1.32 7.94
CA VAL A 178 7.04 -0.41 8.65
C VAL A 178 7.65 0.62 7.69
N GLY A 179 8.08 0.18 6.51
CA GLY A 179 8.66 1.08 5.49
C GLY A 179 7.63 2.05 4.94
N LEU A 180 6.40 1.59 4.71
CA LEU A 180 5.31 2.43 4.26
C LEU A 180 4.97 3.52 5.29
N GLY A 181 4.95 3.16 6.58
CA GLY A 181 4.74 4.11 7.67
C GLY A 181 5.78 5.22 7.70
N GLY A 182 7.06 4.87 7.51
CA GLY A 182 8.16 5.84 7.45
C GLY A 182 8.09 6.78 6.23
N LEU A 183 7.57 6.31 5.09
CA LEU A 183 7.41 7.12 3.88
C LEU A 183 6.19 8.03 3.90
N SER A 184 5.08 7.54 4.44
CA SER A 184 3.77 8.20 4.35
C SER A 184 3.41 9.03 5.60
N GLY A 185 4.14 8.88 6.69
CA GLY A 185 3.91 9.62 7.91
C GLY A 185 2.46 9.56 8.39
N GLU A 186 1.80 10.71 8.54
CA GLU A 186 0.41 10.79 8.97
C GLU A 186 -0.61 10.18 7.99
N LEU A 187 -0.22 9.97 6.74
CA LEU A 187 -1.06 9.30 5.74
C LEU A 187 -0.99 7.77 5.83
N ALA A 188 -0.08 7.22 6.66
CA ALA A 188 0.07 5.77 6.84
C ALA A 188 -1.26 5.05 7.14
N PRO A 189 -2.18 5.58 7.96
CA PRO A 189 -3.47 4.94 8.21
C PRO A 189 -4.31 4.69 6.95
N LEU A 190 -4.23 5.56 5.95
CA LEU A 190 -4.96 5.40 4.68
C LEU A 190 -4.41 4.25 3.83
N LEU A 191 -3.15 3.90 4.03
CA LEU A 191 -2.42 2.89 3.27
C LEU A 191 -2.37 1.52 3.97
N LEU A 192 -2.97 1.37 5.16
CA LEU A 192 -3.00 0.12 5.91
C LEU A 192 -3.63 -1.06 5.14
N GLY A 193 -4.47 -0.78 4.16
CA GLY A 193 -5.00 -1.80 3.25
C GLY A 193 -3.94 -2.43 2.33
N TYR A 194 -2.80 -1.74 2.11
CA TYR A 194 -1.73 -2.14 1.18
C TYR A 194 -0.42 -2.38 1.93
N GLN A 195 -0.45 -3.33 2.86
CA GLN A 195 0.62 -3.54 3.83
C GLN A 195 1.96 -3.89 3.21
N GLU A 196 1.96 -4.66 2.14
CA GLU A 196 3.15 -5.14 1.46
C GLU A 196 2.92 -5.09 -0.04
N GLY A 197 3.92 -4.65 -0.81
CA GLY A 197 3.77 -4.56 -2.24
C GLY A 197 5.02 -4.11 -2.97
N CYS A 198 4.92 -4.03 -4.28
CA CYS A 198 5.95 -3.48 -5.14
C CYS A 198 5.37 -2.76 -6.34
N LEU A 199 6.07 -1.74 -6.79
CA LEU A 199 5.76 -0.96 -7.97
C LEU A 199 6.97 -0.89 -8.88
N ALA A 200 6.79 -1.18 -10.16
CA ALA A 200 7.67 -0.75 -11.22
C ALA A 200 7.52 0.76 -11.42
N LEU A 201 8.62 1.44 -11.69
CA LEU A 201 8.68 2.89 -11.88
C LEU A 201 9.26 3.18 -13.25
N GLU A 202 8.56 3.97 -14.05
CA GLU A 202 9.00 4.39 -15.38
C GLU A 202 8.88 5.91 -15.50
N LEU A 203 10.00 6.56 -15.83
CA LEU A 203 10.03 8.01 -16.01
C LEU A 203 10.00 8.33 -17.50
N ASP A 204 8.90 8.94 -17.94
CA ASP A 204 8.73 9.45 -19.31
C ASP A 204 8.61 10.98 -19.28
N GLY A 205 9.66 11.66 -19.66
CA GLY A 205 9.76 13.12 -19.57
C GLY A 205 9.59 13.65 -18.14
N ALA A 206 8.49 14.37 -17.90
CA ALA A 206 8.11 14.89 -16.60
C ALA A 206 7.06 14.02 -15.88
N GLN A 207 6.72 12.87 -16.45
CA GLN A 207 5.71 11.96 -15.90
C GLN A 207 6.38 10.70 -15.37
N LEU A 208 6.20 10.43 -14.08
CA LEU A 208 6.54 9.15 -13.47
C LEU A 208 5.30 8.25 -13.50
N GLN A 209 5.37 7.18 -14.26
CA GLN A 209 4.36 6.13 -14.28
C GLN A 209 4.76 5.04 -13.27
N PHE A 210 3.78 4.43 -12.63
CA PHE A 210 4.02 3.31 -11.73
C PHE A 210 2.92 2.27 -11.84
N SER A 211 3.32 1.01 -11.76
CA SER A 211 2.42 -0.13 -11.82
C SER A 211 2.96 -1.30 -11.01
N GLY A 212 2.07 -2.07 -10.37
CA GLY A 212 2.49 -3.22 -9.59
C GLY A 212 1.35 -3.84 -8.77
N GLU A 213 1.74 -4.53 -7.72
CA GLU A 213 0.83 -5.31 -6.89
C GLU A 213 1.08 -5.04 -5.41
N ALA A 214 0.01 -5.10 -4.63
CA ALA A 214 0.09 -5.05 -3.17
C ALA A 214 -0.89 -6.06 -2.54
N THR A 215 -0.61 -6.46 -1.31
CA THR A 215 -1.56 -7.21 -0.51
C THR A 215 -2.79 -6.35 -0.24
N ALA A 216 -3.98 -6.91 -0.47
CA ALA A 216 -5.22 -6.28 -0.03
C ALA A 216 -5.49 -6.61 1.44
N SER A 217 -6.24 -5.75 2.12
CA SER A 217 -6.78 -6.10 3.44
C SER A 217 -7.62 -7.37 3.35
N PRO A 218 -7.51 -8.31 4.33
CA PRO A 218 -8.18 -9.62 4.26
C PRO A 218 -9.70 -9.59 4.24
N ASP A 219 -10.34 -8.43 4.48
CA ASP A 219 -11.79 -8.26 4.44
C ASP A 219 -12.24 -7.26 3.37
N PRO A 220 -12.32 -7.64 2.09
CA PRO A 220 -13.12 -6.87 1.15
C PRO A 220 -14.61 -7.13 1.47
N VAL A 221 -15.25 -6.23 2.20
CA VAL A 221 -16.72 -6.20 2.28
C VAL A 221 -17.25 -5.81 0.91
N GLY A 222 -17.65 -6.79 0.15
CA GLY A 222 -18.06 -6.64 -1.25
C GLY A 222 -17.32 -7.68 -2.08
N GLY A 223 -18.04 -8.49 -2.82
CA GLY A 223 -17.48 -9.56 -3.64
C GLY A 223 -16.35 -9.09 -4.57
N PRO A 224 -15.67 -9.98 -5.27
CA PRO A 224 -14.51 -9.65 -6.08
C PRO A 224 -14.89 -8.57 -7.11
N ILE A 225 -14.34 -7.37 -6.90
CA ILE A 225 -14.49 -6.28 -7.86
C ILE A 225 -13.63 -6.66 -9.08
N ARG A 226 -14.30 -7.12 -10.13
CA ARG A 226 -13.66 -7.46 -11.41
C ARG A 226 -13.46 -6.22 -12.29
N SER A 227 -13.11 -5.10 -11.73
CA SER A 227 -12.86 -3.89 -12.51
C SER A 227 -11.37 -3.75 -12.78
N GLU A 228 -11.01 -3.61 -14.03
CA GLU A 228 -9.66 -3.24 -14.42
C GLU A 228 -9.30 -1.87 -13.83
N ALA A 229 -8.08 -1.73 -13.31
CA ALA A 229 -7.61 -0.47 -12.76
C ALA A 229 -7.43 0.54 -13.90
N VAL A 230 -8.41 1.37 -14.12
CA VAL A 230 -8.31 2.47 -15.09
C VAL A 230 -7.88 3.72 -14.35
N VAL A 231 -6.67 4.19 -14.64
CA VAL A 231 -6.16 5.46 -14.10
C VAL A 231 -7.04 6.60 -14.63
N PRO A 232 -7.64 7.41 -13.75
CA PRO A 232 -8.51 8.48 -14.18
C PRO A 232 -7.74 9.46 -15.08
N SER A 233 -8.31 9.77 -16.24
CA SER A 233 -7.74 10.74 -17.19
C SER A 233 -8.26 12.16 -16.88
N GLY A 234 -7.43 13.17 -17.21
CA GLY A 234 -7.77 14.57 -17.07
C GLY A 234 -7.23 15.25 -15.80
N ALA A 235 -7.08 16.54 -15.89
CA ALA A 235 -6.65 17.39 -14.76
C ALA A 235 -7.80 17.60 -13.77
N LEU A 236 -7.45 17.75 -12.49
CA LEU A 236 -8.40 18.22 -11.49
C LEU A 236 -8.82 19.66 -11.77
N VAL A 237 -10.07 20.02 -11.46
CA VAL A 237 -10.54 21.40 -11.46
C VAL A 237 -9.67 22.24 -10.53
N THR A 238 -9.48 23.51 -10.83
CA THR A 238 -8.48 24.38 -10.18
C THR A 238 -8.60 24.45 -8.66
N ASP A 239 -9.80 24.46 -8.13
CA ASP A 239 -10.08 24.53 -6.69
C ASP A 239 -10.04 23.15 -5.98
N LEU A 240 -10.01 22.04 -6.75
CA LEU A 240 -10.03 20.68 -6.21
C LEU A 240 -8.60 20.23 -5.93
N LEU A 241 -8.28 20.03 -4.65
CA LEU A 241 -6.97 19.60 -4.16
C LEU A 241 -6.82 18.08 -4.12
N LEU A 242 -7.91 17.39 -3.75
CA LEU A 242 -7.96 15.93 -3.66
C LEU A 242 -9.35 15.42 -4.03
N GLU A 243 -9.38 14.34 -4.75
CA GLU A 243 -10.57 13.52 -4.97
C GLU A 243 -10.21 12.04 -4.77
N LEU A 244 -10.92 11.40 -3.86
CA LEU A 244 -10.82 9.97 -3.60
C LEU A 244 -12.20 9.36 -3.74
N GLN A 245 -12.34 8.34 -4.56
CA GLN A 245 -13.62 7.66 -4.79
C GLN A 245 -13.44 6.16 -4.82
N GLY A 246 -14.46 5.45 -4.40
CA GLY A 246 -14.40 3.98 -4.37
C GLY A 246 -15.74 3.33 -4.05
N PRO A 247 -15.79 1.99 -4.18
CA PRO A 247 -17.00 1.21 -3.96
C PRO A 247 -17.36 1.06 -2.49
N SER A 248 -16.45 1.40 -1.57
CA SER A 248 -16.60 1.13 -0.15
C SER A 248 -15.77 2.14 0.65
N LEU A 249 -16.36 2.68 1.74
CA LEU A 249 -15.64 3.51 2.71
C LEU A 249 -14.68 2.71 3.62
N GLN A 250 -14.70 1.38 3.54
CA GLN A 250 -13.90 0.52 4.42
C GLN A 250 -12.42 0.90 4.49
N PRO A 251 -11.68 1.14 3.38
CA PRO A 251 -10.26 1.48 3.45
C PRO A 251 -9.99 2.75 4.26
N LEU A 252 -10.85 3.77 4.15
CA LEU A 252 -10.74 5.00 4.92
C LEU A 252 -11.04 4.77 6.41
N LEU A 253 -12.15 4.08 6.70
CA LEU A 253 -12.57 3.82 8.07
C LEU A 253 -11.61 2.88 8.80
N GLN A 254 -11.10 1.85 8.12
CA GLN A 254 -10.16 0.90 8.72
C GLN A 254 -8.87 1.58 9.19
N GLY A 255 -8.35 2.52 8.41
CA GLY A 255 -7.14 3.26 8.76
C GLY A 255 -7.33 4.12 10.01
N TYR A 256 -8.36 4.98 10.01
CA TYR A 256 -8.59 5.89 11.13
C TYR A 256 -9.21 5.22 12.36
N LEU A 257 -10.04 4.19 12.17
CA LEU A 257 -10.73 3.49 13.25
C LEU A 257 -9.99 2.23 13.75
N SER A 258 -8.76 2.02 13.34
CA SER A 258 -7.89 0.96 13.89
C SER A 258 -7.64 1.15 15.40
N ARG A 259 -7.58 2.41 15.87
CA ARG A 259 -7.35 2.75 17.25
C ARG A 259 -8.63 2.62 18.09
N GLN A 260 -8.58 1.82 19.14
CA GLN A 260 -9.72 1.58 20.04
C GLN A 260 -10.25 2.87 20.66
N LEU A 261 -9.38 3.77 21.11
CA LEU A 261 -9.75 5.07 21.70
C LEU A 261 -10.61 5.92 20.75
N VAL A 262 -10.32 5.91 19.44
CA VAL A 262 -11.13 6.64 18.45
C VAL A 262 -12.51 6.03 18.32
N ARG A 263 -12.61 4.70 18.29
CA ARG A 263 -13.91 3.99 18.24
C ARG A 263 -14.76 4.23 19.47
N GLU A 264 -14.16 4.16 20.66
CA GLU A 264 -14.83 4.43 21.92
C GLU A 264 -15.35 5.87 21.99
N SER A 265 -14.53 6.85 21.57
CA SER A 265 -14.93 8.25 21.51
C SER A 265 -16.07 8.48 20.52
N LEU A 266 -16.06 7.83 19.35
CA LEU A 266 -17.15 7.93 18.38
C LEU A 266 -18.45 7.33 18.90
N ALA A 267 -18.38 6.19 19.59
CA ALA A 267 -19.55 5.56 20.20
C ALA A 267 -20.11 6.41 21.35
N ALA A 268 -19.28 6.88 22.25
CA ALA A 268 -19.67 7.66 23.42
C ALA A 268 -20.24 9.03 23.04
N ASN A 269 -19.53 9.80 22.24
CA ASN A 269 -19.87 11.20 21.97
C ASN A 269 -20.90 11.34 20.81
N TYR A 270 -20.86 10.45 19.82
CA TYR A 270 -21.67 10.59 18.61
C TYR A 270 -22.64 9.43 18.38
N GLY A 271 -22.60 8.38 19.19
CA GLY A 271 -23.47 7.20 19.01
C GLY A 271 -23.11 6.33 17.82
N ILE A 272 -21.90 6.50 17.25
CA ILE A 272 -21.43 5.73 16.10
C ILE A 272 -20.73 4.46 16.63
N GLY A 273 -21.52 3.45 16.94
CA GLY A 273 -21.05 2.15 17.39
C GLY A 273 -20.71 1.18 16.24
N PRO A 274 -20.40 -0.09 16.56
CA PRO A 274 -19.99 -1.09 15.56
C PRO A 274 -21.00 -1.27 14.42
N ALA A 275 -22.31 -1.33 14.72
CA ALA A 275 -23.35 -1.52 13.71
C ALA A 275 -23.43 -0.35 12.71
N GLN A 276 -23.28 0.88 13.19
CA GLN A 276 -23.24 2.09 12.37
C GLN A 276 -21.96 2.13 11.51
N LEU A 277 -20.84 1.71 12.06
CA LEU A 277 -19.59 1.59 11.32
C LEU A 277 -19.65 0.54 10.22
N ASP A 278 -20.29 -0.60 10.48
CA ASP A 278 -20.47 -1.66 9.47
C ASP A 278 -21.41 -1.20 8.33
N LEU A 279 -22.42 -0.41 8.66
CA LEU A 279 -23.26 0.26 7.67
C LEU A 279 -22.41 1.20 6.79
N LEU A 280 -21.65 2.09 7.40
CA LEU A 280 -20.83 3.09 6.69
C LEU A 280 -19.77 2.43 5.81
N ARG A 281 -19.13 1.36 6.28
CA ARG A 281 -18.09 0.63 5.53
C ARG A 281 -18.56 0.18 4.15
N GLN A 282 -19.83 -0.19 4.00
CA GLN A 282 -20.38 -0.77 2.77
C GLN A 282 -20.75 0.28 1.71
N LEU A 283 -20.71 1.57 2.04
CA LEU A 283 -21.23 2.61 1.17
C LEU A 283 -20.20 3.02 0.09
N PRO A 284 -20.59 3.03 -1.19
CA PRO A 284 -19.83 3.69 -2.23
C PRO A 284 -19.72 5.18 -1.93
N PHE A 285 -18.56 5.74 -2.21
CA PHE A 285 -18.25 7.11 -1.81
C PHE A 285 -17.43 7.90 -2.82
N ARG A 286 -17.51 9.23 -2.68
CA ARG A 286 -16.58 10.22 -3.23
C ARG A 286 -16.24 11.22 -2.15
N LEU A 287 -14.94 11.33 -1.84
CA LEU A 287 -14.38 12.32 -0.92
C LEU A 287 -13.67 13.39 -1.74
N GLN A 288 -13.98 14.66 -1.48
CA GLN A 288 -13.35 15.81 -2.15
C GLN A 288 -12.83 16.80 -1.13
N LEU A 289 -11.63 17.30 -1.37
CA LEU A 289 -11.03 18.40 -0.61
C LEU A 289 -10.82 19.57 -1.57
N ARG A 290 -11.42 20.72 -1.25
CA ARG A 290 -11.36 21.93 -2.06
C ARG A 290 -10.65 23.06 -1.32
N SER A 291 -9.81 23.81 -2.01
CA SER A 291 -9.21 25.01 -1.44
C SER A 291 -10.29 26.08 -1.15
N ILE A 292 -10.09 26.81 -0.06
CA ILE A 292 -10.93 27.95 0.32
C ILE A 292 -10.04 29.18 0.34
N ALA A 293 -10.44 30.19 -0.45
CA ALA A 293 -9.64 31.42 -0.61
C ALA A 293 -9.75 32.35 0.59
N ALA A 294 -10.86 32.31 1.37
CA ALA A 294 -11.12 33.24 2.47
C ALA A 294 -11.91 32.52 3.58
N GLY A 295 -11.74 33.00 4.81
CA GLY A 295 -12.42 32.48 5.99
C GLY A 295 -11.50 31.69 6.93
N PRO A 296 -12.06 31.06 7.98
CA PRO A 296 -11.29 30.37 9.03
C PRO A 296 -10.69 29.04 8.58
N PHE A 297 -11.16 28.46 7.46
CA PHE A 297 -10.74 27.15 6.97
C PHE A 297 -9.83 27.28 5.74
N ARG A 298 -8.77 26.51 5.68
CA ARG A 298 -7.88 26.43 4.49
C ARG A 298 -8.47 25.58 3.38
N ALA A 299 -9.30 24.61 3.73
CA ALA A 299 -9.96 23.72 2.79
C ALA A 299 -11.32 23.28 3.31
N GLY A 300 -12.25 22.98 2.39
CA GLY A 300 -13.53 22.36 2.67
C GLY A 300 -13.50 20.88 2.26
N LEU A 301 -13.99 20.02 3.15
CA LEU A 301 -14.11 18.59 2.92
C LEU A 301 -15.56 18.25 2.56
N THR A 302 -15.75 17.46 1.52
CA THR A 302 -17.06 16.94 1.13
C THR A 302 -16.99 15.45 0.97
N LEU A 303 -17.86 14.72 1.67
CA LEU A 303 -18.06 13.28 1.51
C LEU A 303 -19.45 13.04 0.92
N GLN A 304 -19.48 12.45 -0.25
CA GLN A 304 -20.69 11.98 -0.91
C GLN A 304 -20.79 10.48 -0.76
N VAL A 305 -21.96 9.97 -0.38
CA VAL A 305 -22.20 8.54 -0.30
C VAL A 305 -23.50 8.17 -1.01
N GLN A 306 -23.50 6.98 -1.62
CA GLN A 306 -24.68 6.41 -2.24
C GLN A 306 -25.26 5.33 -1.32
N PRO A 307 -26.32 5.64 -0.57
CA PRO A 307 -26.83 4.73 0.45
C PRO A 307 -27.60 3.53 -0.12
N GLY A 308 -28.13 3.60 -1.34
CA GLY A 308 -28.94 2.53 -1.92
C GLY A 308 -30.04 2.05 -0.98
N ARG A 309 -30.05 0.75 -0.68
CA ARG A 309 -31.00 0.12 0.27
C ARG A 309 -30.86 0.59 1.73
N HIS A 310 -29.72 1.17 2.09
CA HIS A 310 -29.40 1.61 3.46
C HIS A 310 -29.87 3.04 3.77
N ARG A 311 -30.64 3.67 2.89
CA ARG A 311 -31.09 5.07 3.02
C ARG A 311 -31.79 5.35 4.35
N GLN A 312 -32.72 4.48 4.76
CA GLN A 312 -33.49 4.66 6.01
C GLN A 312 -32.58 4.54 7.26
N ALA A 313 -31.72 3.53 7.27
CA ALA A 313 -30.76 3.34 8.38
C ALA A 313 -29.80 4.55 8.51
N LEU A 314 -29.36 5.09 7.37
CA LEU A 314 -28.49 6.27 7.37
C LEU A 314 -29.25 7.55 7.80
N ALA A 315 -30.51 7.70 7.40
CA ALA A 315 -31.37 8.78 7.87
C ALA A 315 -31.62 8.72 9.39
N ALA A 316 -31.86 7.51 9.93
CA ALA A 316 -32.00 7.29 11.36
C ALA A 316 -30.70 7.67 12.11
N LEU A 317 -29.54 7.22 11.62
CA LEU A 317 -28.22 7.59 12.19
C LEU A 317 -28.04 9.12 12.26
N LEU A 318 -28.37 9.84 11.18
CA LEU A 318 -28.26 11.29 11.16
C LEU A 318 -29.23 11.97 12.12
N SER A 319 -30.43 11.41 12.30
CA SER A 319 -31.40 11.92 13.26
C SER A 319 -30.95 11.71 14.72
N GLU A 320 -30.30 10.59 15.01
CA GLU A 320 -29.69 10.32 16.32
C GLU A 320 -28.44 11.17 16.59
N LEU A 321 -27.68 11.49 15.54
CA LEU A 321 -26.49 12.33 15.63
C LEU A 321 -26.84 13.79 15.97
N ARG A 322 -27.98 14.29 15.51
CA ARG A 322 -28.39 15.68 15.68
C ARG A 322 -28.41 16.15 17.15
N PRO A 323 -29.14 15.50 18.11
CA PRO A 323 -29.16 15.91 19.49
C PRO A 323 -27.79 15.81 20.16
N ARG A 324 -26.93 14.88 19.72
CA ARG A 324 -25.58 14.74 20.27
C ARG A 324 -24.67 15.88 19.87
N LEU A 325 -24.78 16.37 18.63
CA LEU A 325 -24.06 17.55 18.18
C LEU A 325 -24.51 18.81 18.93
N GLN A 326 -25.80 18.95 19.21
CA GLN A 326 -26.33 20.01 20.05
C GLN A 326 -25.78 19.96 21.48
N GLN A 327 -25.67 18.76 22.05
CA GLN A 327 -25.04 18.55 23.37
C GLN A 327 -23.56 18.95 23.40
N GLN A 328 -22.88 18.92 22.25
CA GLN A 328 -21.49 19.39 22.08
C GLN A 328 -21.39 20.91 21.86
N GLY A 329 -22.51 21.65 22.00
CA GLY A 329 -22.54 23.10 21.85
C GLY A 329 -22.66 23.59 20.41
N LEU A 330 -23.09 22.73 19.48
CA LEU A 330 -23.32 23.13 18.09
C LEU A 330 -24.77 23.56 17.88
N GLU A 331 -24.98 24.67 17.18
CA GLU A 331 -26.30 25.15 16.81
C GLU A 331 -26.72 24.60 15.44
N ASP A 332 -27.97 24.08 15.38
CA ASP A 332 -28.59 23.66 14.14
C ASP A 332 -29.21 24.84 13.42
N ALA A 333 -28.52 25.39 12.44
CA ALA A 333 -29.03 26.53 11.66
C ALA A 333 -29.93 26.04 10.51
N PRO A 334 -31.00 26.80 10.17
CA PRO A 334 -31.83 26.46 9.02
C PRO A 334 -30.99 26.48 7.74
N PRO A 335 -31.12 25.44 6.88
CA PRO A 335 -30.32 25.33 5.67
C PRO A 335 -30.65 26.45 4.69
N GLN A 336 -29.64 27.26 4.34
CA GLN A 336 -29.77 28.42 3.44
C GLN A 336 -30.12 28.04 1.98
N TRP A 337 -29.95 26.75 1.60
CA TRP A 337 -30.26 26.28 0.24
C TRP A 337 -31.73 25.92 -0.01
N ARG A 338 -32.61 26.04 1.01
CA ARG A 338 -34.05 25.71 0.88
C ARG A 338 -34.91 26.75 0.16
N ALA A 339 -34.37 27.93 -0.13
CA ALA A 339 -35.12 28.96 -0.87
C ALA A 339 -35.49 28.43 -2.27
N GLY A 340 -36.74 27.94 -2.43
CA GLY A 340 -37.32 27.50 -3.70
C GLY A 340 -37.43 25.99 -3.95
N ALA A 341 -37.08 25.10 -3.03
CA ALA A 341 -37.23 23.66 -3.21
C ALA A 341 -38.50 23.15 -2.56
N SER A 342 -39.44 22.62 -3.37
CA SER A 342 -40.60 21.87 -2.91
C SER A 342 -40.18 20.64 -2.11
N SER A 343 -40.59 20.55 -0.86
CA SER A 343 -40.33 19.49 0.09
C SER A 343 -41.08 18.21 -0.25
N SER A 344 -40.57 17.41 -1.15
CA SER A 344 -41.11 16.06 -1.35
C SER A 344 -40.27 15.07 -0.53
N GLY A 345 -40.77 14.68 0.64
CA GLY A 345 -40.19 13.64 1.48
C GLY A 345 -39.10 14.13 2.44
N VAL A 346 -39.40 14.15 3.73
CA VAL A 346 -38.58 14.72 4.79
C VAL A 346 -37.38 13.81 5.10
N LEU A 347 -36.32 13.92 4.31
CA LEU A 347 -35.00 13.39 4.72
C LEU A 347 -34.33 14.41 5.61
N PRO A 348 -33.63 13.99 6.70
CA PRO A 348 -33.01 14.91 7.64
C PRO A 348 -31.86 15.68 6.96
N GLU A 349 -31.94 17.00 7.01
CA GLU A 349 -30.86 17.92 6.62
C GLU A 349 -30.48 18.78 7.82
N ALA A 350 -29.21 19.14 7.93
CA ALA A 350 -28.69 19.97 9.01
C ALA A 350 -27.50 20.81 8.57
N THR A 351 -27.38 21.98 9.18
CA THR A 351 -26.24 22.88 9.05
C THR A 351 -25.77 23.28 10.44
N TRP A 352 -24.51 22.99 10.75
CA TRP A 352 -23.95 23.16 12.09
C TRP A 352 -23.10 24.40 12.18
N ARG A 353 -23.39 25.24 13.16
CA ARG A 353 -22.64 26.44 13.48
C ARG A 353 -22.12 26.37 14.91
N ARG A 354 -21.03 27.10 15.14
CA ARG A 354 -20.55 27.43 16.46
C ARG A 354 -21.32 28.65 17.00
N ASP A 355 -21.23 28.93 18.29
CA ASP A 355 -21.76 30.12 18.98
C ASP A 355 -21.34 31.45 18.37
N ASP A 356 -20.15 31.53 17.78
CA ASP A 356 -19.64 32.72 17.04
C ASP A 356 -20.25 32.86 15.61
N GLY A 357 -21.19 32.01 15.25
CA GLY A 357 -21.83 31.96 13.92
C GLY A 357 -21.01 31.27 12.83
N THR A 358 -19.80 30.79 13.13
CA THR A 358 -18.96 30.10 12.16
C THR A 358 -19.60 28.80 11.71
N LEU A 359 -19.82 28.64 10.39
CA LEU A 359 -20.30 27.41 9.80
C LEU A 359 -19.24 26.32 9.85
N LEU A 360 -19.48 25.23 10.57
CA LEU A 360 -18.55 24.11 10.69
C LEU A 360 -18.79 23.02 9.66
N GLY A 361 -20.05 22.82 9.23
CA GLY A 361 -20.40 21.76 8.30
C GLY A 361 -21.89 21.43 8.31
N GLY A 362 -22.21 20.25 7.78
CA GLY A 362 -23.60 19.78 7.73
C GLY A 362 -23.78 18.56 6.85
N TRP A 363 -25.02 18.25 6.62
CA TRP A 363 -25.42 17.22 5.65
C TRP A 363 -26.69 17.61 4.92
N ARG A 364 -26.80 17.16 3.67
CA ARG A 364 -27.99 17.32 2.84
C ARG A 364 -28.19 16.13 1.92
N TRP A 365 -29.42 15.92 1.52
CA TRP A 365 -29.78 14.92 0.53
C TRP A 365 -29.94 15.60 -0.84
N GLN A 366 -29.37 15.00 -1.86
CA GLN A 366 -29.48 15.49 -3.24
C GLN A 366 -30.02 14.40 -4.15
N LEU A 367 -30.97 14.78 -4.97
CA LEU A 367 -31.55 13.93 -6.00
C LEU A 367 -30.96 14.37 -7.35
N LEU A 368 -30.21 13.51 -7.99
CA LEU A 368 -29.77 13.69 -9.36
C LEU A 368 -30.82 13.08 -10.31
N PRO A 369 -31.05 13.67 -11.50
CA PRO A 369 -32.02 13.15 -12.46
C PRO A 369 -31.77 11.67 -12.78
N GLY A 370 -32.83 10.84 -12.67
CA GLY A 370 -32.72 9.41 -12.94
C GLY A 370 -31.94 8.56 -11.92
N GLN A 371 -31.60 9.13 -10.76
CA GLN A 371 -30.84 8.44 -9.74
C GLN A 371 -31.52 8.38 -8.38
N GLN A 372 -31.04 7.48 -7.52
CA GLN A 372 -31.41 7.43 -6.11
C GLN A 372 -30.83 8.62 -5.35
N PRO A 373 -31.52 9.08 -4.27
CA PRO A 373 -31.00 10.15 -3.42
C PRO A 373 -29.59 9.80 -2.88
N GLN A 374 -28.69 10.75 -2.97
CA GLN A 374 -27.34 10.68 -2.45
C GLN A 374 -27.21 11.58 -1.23
N LEU A 375 -26.45 11.14 -0.22
CA LEU A 375 -26.14 11.94 0.95
C LEU A 375 -24.82 12.66 0.72
N GLN A 376 -24.80 13.98 0.95
CA GLN A 376 -23.63 14.81 0.97
C GLN A 376 -23.39 15.31 2.40
N LEU A 377 -22.27 14.90 3.00
CA LEU A 377 -21.76 15.44 4.25
C LEU A 377 -20.63 16.43 3.92
N PHE A 378 -20.49 17.50 4.69
CA PHE A 378 -19.43 18.48 4.45
C PHE A 378 -18.93 19.10 5.74
N LEU A 379 -17.64 19.47 5.73
CA LEU A 379 -16.98 20.28 6.75
C LEU A 379 -16.45 21.56 6.09
N GLY A 380 -16.68 22.70 6.72
CA GLY A 380 -16.43 24.02 6.16
C GLY A 380 -17.65 24.63 5.47
N PRO A 381 -17.48 25.50 4.47
CA PRO A 381 -18.59 26.16 3.78
C PRO A 381 -19.46 25.16 2.99
N VAL A 382 -20.68 25.57 2.72
CA VAL A 382 -21.62 24.76 1.93
C VAL A 382 -21.01 24.48 0.55
N PRO A 383 -20.81 23.21 0.20
CA PRO A 383 -20.24 22.85 -1.10
C PRO A 383 -21.22 23.12 -2.24
N PRO A 384 -20.75 23.26 -3.48
CA PRO A 384 -21.62 23.35 -4.65
C PRO A 384 -22.52 22.11 -4.76
N ARG A 385 -23.59 22.23 -5.54
CA ARG A 385 -24.45 21.08 -5.85
C ARG A 385 -23.67 20.03 -6.62
N LEU A 386 -24.06 18.76 -6.41
CA LEU A 386 -23.43 17.65 -7.12
C LEU A 386 -23.69 17.76 -8.63
N SER A 387 -22.62 17.67 -9.40
CA SER A 387 -22.68 17.63 -10.87
C SER A 387 -22.60 16.21 -11.44
N ALA A 388 -22.15 15.25 -10.64
CA ALA A 388 -21.94 13.88 -11.09
C ALA A 388 -22.27 12.86 -9.97
N PRO A 389 -22.76 11.68 -10.31
CA PRO A 389 -23.05 10.63 -9.35
C PRO A 389 -21.78 10.08 -8.68
N VAL A 390 -21.97 9.52 -7.49
CA VAL A 390 -20.94 8.68 -6.85
C VAL A 390 -20.74 7.42 -7.72
N PRO A 391 -19.49 6.94 -7.89
CA PRO A 391 -19.23 5.74 -8.65
C PRO A 391 -20.03 4.55 -8.11
N THR A 392 -20.47 3.68 -9.01
CA THR A 392 -21.17 2.45 -8.63
C THR A 392 -20.21 1.48 -7.92
N ALA A 393 -20.78 0.49 -7.22
CA ALA A 393 -20.05 -0.51 -6.46
C ALA A 393 -19.00 -1.34 -7.30
N ALA A 394 -19.10 -1.29 -8.63
CA ALA A 394 -18.13 -1.94 -9.53
C ALA A 394 -16.87 -1.13 -9.82
N SER A 395 -16.78 0.11 -9.35
CA SER A 395 -15.65 1.01 -9.62
C SER A 395 -14.46 0.68 -8.73
N ALA A 396 -13.26 0.75 -9.30
CA ALA A 396 -12.00 0.67 -8.56
C ALA A 396 -11.84 1.85 -7.59
N LEU A 397 -11.03 1.70 -6.54
CA LEU A 397 -10.61 2.84 -5.73
C LEU A 397 -9.72 3.74 -6.59
N GLN A 398 -10.04 5.01 -6.66
CA GLN A 398 -9.31 6.01 -7.45
C GLN A 398 -9.00 7.22 -6.60
N LEU A 399 -7.74 7.65 -6.68
CA LEU A 399 -7.22 8.85 -6.03
C LEU A 399 -6.70 9.80 -7.10
N ARG A 400 -7.08 11.06 -7.00
CA ARG A 400 -6.46 12.19 -7.72
C ARG A 400 -6.14 13.28 -6.71
N MET A 401 -4.95 13.82 -6.76
CA MET A 401 -4.55 14.90 -5.85
C MET A 401 -3.54 15.85 -6.49
N ARG A 402 -3.41 17.03 -5.92
CA ARG A 402 -2.43 18.08 -6.28
C ARG A 402 -1.45 18.25 -5.10
N PRO A 403 -0.39 17.43 -5.01
CA PRO A 403 0.46 17.39 -3.82
C PRO A 403 1.14 18.72 -3.52
N ALA A 404 1.67 19.41 -4.53
CA ALA A 404 2.34 20.70 -4.36
C ALA A 404 1.40 21.76 -3.77
N ASP A 405 0.15 21.82 -4.26
CA ASP A 405 -0.85 22.78 -3.76
C ASP A 405 -1.32 22.43 -2.34
N MET A 406 -1.47 21.13 -2.06
CA MET A 406 -1.81 20.66 -0.71
C MET A 406 -0.69 20.96 0.29
N LEU A 407 0.56 20.80 -0.11
CA LEU A 407 1.72 21.18 0.71
C LEU A 407 1.76 22.68 0.97
N ALA A 408 1.55 23.52 -0.06
CA ALA A 408 1.47 24.96 0.07
C ALA A 408 0.34 25.41 1.00
N ALA A 409 -0.79 24.70 1.01
CA ALA A 409 -1.90 24.91 1.92
C ALA A 409 -1.65 24.37 3.35
N GLY A 410 -0.53 23.70 3.62
CA GLY A 410 -0.23 23.07 4.91
C GLY A 410 -1.13 21.86 5.24
N LEU A 411 -1.64 21.17 4.22
CA LEU A 411 -2.52 20.00 4.33
C LEU A 411 -1.76 18.67 4.19
N LEU A 412 -0.48 18.73 3.83
CA LEU A 412 0.41 17.58 3.76
C LEU A 412 1.65 17.82 4.62
N PRO A 413 2.20 16.76 5.24
CA PRO A 413 3.43 16.87 6.01
C PRO A 413 4.63 17.12 5.08
N PRO A 414 5.62 17.92 5.50
CA PRO A 414 6.84 18.18 4.72
C PRO A 414 7.79 16.99 4.65
N SER A 415 7.52 15.91 5.40
CA SER A 415 8.32 14.69 5.43
C SER A 415 8.10 13.76 4.23
N LEU A 416 7.14 14.06 3.35
CA LEU A 416 6.90 13.27 2.15
C LEU A 416 8.12 13.27 1.21
N PRO A 417 8.32 12.22 0.39
CA PRO A 417 9.40 12.18 -0.59
C PRO A 417 9.36 13.41 -1.52
N THR A 418 10.52 13.99 -1.81
CA THR A 418 10.64 15.22 -2.62
C THR A 418 9.94 15.12 -3.97
N VAL A 419 9.96 13.94 -4.59
CA VAL A 419 9.26 13.67 -5.86
C VAL A 419 7.75 13.87 -5.74
N VAL A 420 7.16 13.50 -4.61
CA VAL A 420 5.73 13.73 -4.32
C VAL A 420 5.46 15.19 -4.02
N GLN A 421 6.33 15.84 -3.23
CA GLN A 421 6.18 17.27 -2.89
C GLN A 421 6.21 18.16 -4.13
N GLN A 422 7.02 17.83 -5.13
CA GLN A 422 7.17 18.57 -6.38
C GLN A 422 6.14 18.18 -7.45
N ALA A 423 5.27 17.24 -7.17
CA ALA A 423 4.27 16.80 -8.11
C ALA A 423 3.13 17.81 -8.23
N SER A 424 2.84 18.25 -9.46
CA SER A 424 1.66 19.06 -9.77
C SER A 424 0.39 18.22 -9.69
N GLN A 425 0.47 16.93 -10.02
CA GLN A 425 -0.65 16.00 -9.98
C GLN A 425 -0.18 14.57 -9.68
N LEU A 426 -0.91 13.87 -8.82
CA LEU A 426 -0.82 12.44 -8.58
C LEU A 426 -2.17 11.79 -8.91
N GLN A 427 -2.12 10.69 -9.63
CA GLN A 427 -3.28 9.86 -9.95
C GLN A 427 -2.94 8.40 -9.64
N LEU A 428 -3.85 7.71 -8.94
CA LEU A 428 -3.70 6.32 -8.56
C LEU A 428 -5.05 5.61 -8.74
N ALA A 429 -5.02 4.42 -9.29
CA ALA A 429 -6.14 3.51 -9.33
C ALA A 429 -5.74 2.16 -8.75
N THR A 430 -6.67 1.54 -8.04
CA THR A 430 -6.48 0.18 -7.52
C THR A 430 -7.62 -0.71 -7.96
N SER A 431 -7.34 -1.94 -8.32
CA SER A 431 -8.36 -2.96 -8.58
C SER A 431 -8.06 -4.21 -7.76
N ALA A 432 -9.11 -4.85 -7.25
CA ALA A 432 -8.95 -6.15 -6.62
C ALA A 432 -8.72 -7.23 -7.71
N GLN A 433 -7.70 -8.04 -7.51
CA GLN A 433 -7.49 -9.26 -8.29
C GLN A 433 -8.21 -10.46 -7.65
N LYS A 434 -8.21 -11.61 -8.34
CA LYS A 434 -8.63 -12.87 -7.71
C LYS A 434 -7.65 -13.21 -6.59
N GLY A 435 -8.11 -13.10 -5.33
CA GLY A 435 -7.32 -13.41 -4.14
C GLY A 435 -6.95 -12.17 -3.30
N PRO A 436 -5.97 -12.31 -2.41
CA PRO A 436 -5.60 -11.26 -1.44
C PRO A 436 -4.72 -10.14 -2.03
N LEU A 437 -4.65 -10.01 -3.35
CA LEU A 437 -3.83 -9.02 -4.03
C LEU A 437 -4.68 -7.97 -4.73
N SER A 438 -4.19 -6.73 -4.70
CA SER A 438 -4.69 -5.61 -5.48
C SER A 438 -3.64 -5.18 -6.50
N GLN A 439 -4.09 -4.89 -7.70
CA GLN A 439 -3.26 -4.23 -8.70
C GLN A 439 -3.28 -2.72 -8.46
N LEU A 440 -2.13 -2.11 -8.52
CA LEU A 440 -1.91 -0.67 -8.36
C LEU A 440 -1.39 -0.10 -9.67
N GLN A 441 -1.99 0.98 -10.14
CA GLN A 441 -1.51 1.71 -11.32
C GLN A 441 -1.66 3.20 -11.08
N GLY A 442 -0.71 3.98 -11.54
CA GLY A 442 -0.81 5.41 -11.40
C GLY A 442 0.25 6.18 -12.15
N ARG A 443 0.14 7.49 -12.03
CA ARG A 443 1.09 8.44 -12.60
C ARG A 443 1.22 9.67 -11.73
N LEU A 444 2.41 10.23 -11.76
CA LEU A 444 2.77 11.43 -11.03
C LEU A 444 3.38 12.41 -12.02
N GLN A 445 2.73 13.57 -12.17
CA GLN A 445 3.19 14.65 -13.04
C GLN A 445 4.09 15.58 -12.25
N LEU A 446 5.36 15.65 -12.60
CA LEU A 446 6.30 16.58 -11.99
C LEU A 446 6.08 17.99 -12.54
N ALA A 447 6.15 19.00 -11.68
CA ALA A 447 6.24 20.36 -12.13
C ALA A 447 7.61 20.57 -12.80
N LEU A 448 7.62 20.82 -14.09
CA LEU A 448 8.83 21.29 -14.77
C LEU A 448 9.20 22.63 -14.15
N ARG A 449 10.26 22.68 -13.34
CA ARG A 449 10.86 23.96 -12.96
C ARG A 449 11.30 24.63 -14.26
N PRO A 450 10.86 25.88 -14.54
CA PRO A 450 11.48 26.63 -15.61
C PRO A 450 12.99 26.66 -15.35
N PRO A 451 13.84 26.53 -16.37
CA PRO A 451 15.28 26.66 -16.20
C PRO A 451 15.55 27.97 -15.44
N ALA A 452 16.30 27.87 -14.34
CA ALA A 452 16.72 29.05 -13.59
C ALA A 452 17.39 30.00 -14.59
N ARG A 453 16.78 31.18 -14.76
CA ARG A 453 17.31 32.27 -15.61
C ARG A 453 18.53 32.86 -14.92
#